data_d3b43f0e3bef3000840b7a02b85e4758
#
_entry.id   d3b43f0e3bef3000840b7a02b85e4758
#
_cell.length_a   1.000
_cell.length_b   1.000
_cell.length_c   1.000
_cell.angle_alpha   90.00
_cell.angle_beta   90.00
_cell.angle_gamma   90.00
#
_symmetry.space_group_name_H-M   'P 1'
#
loop_
_entity.id
_entity.type
_entity.pdbx_description
1 polymer ?
#
loop_
_entity_poly.entity_id
_entity_poly.type
_entity_poly.pdbx_seq_one_letter_code
_entity_poly.pdbx_strand_id
1 'polypeptide(L)'
;VAMHLEDLKDGRAFAEAARRVSKKKPVIVLKAGRTSAGAKAASSHTGALAGNDKIYEDVFKQSGVIRARSLRQLLEFARGVPVLPTPKGENVLIITGAGGSGVLLSDSVVDNGLSLMQMPPDLDAAFRKFIPPFGAAGNPVDITGGEPPITYVNTVKLGLSDERIHALILGYWHTIVTPPMVFARNMVEVKKEMEAKGFVKPIVASLAGDVEVEEAAEYLYQNGIPAYAYSTELPVEVLGAKYKWARGAGLL
;
A
#
# COMPACT_ATOMS: atom_id res chain seq x y z
N VAL A 1 4.60 -16.06 1.05
CA VAL A 1 5.55 -16.78 0.19
C VAL A 1 5.94 -15.87 -0.94
N ALA A 2 7.25 -15.66 -1.19
CA ALA A 2 7.76 -14.90 -2.33
C ALA A 2 8.59 -15.82 -3.22
N MET A 3 8.40 -15.72 -4.54
CA MET A 3 9.05 -16.60 -5.52
C MET A 3 9.49 -15.80 -6.76
N HIS A 4 10.67 -16.12 -7.26
CA HIS A 4 11.09 -15.77 -8.60
C HIS A 4 10.99 -17.02 -9.48
N LEU A 5 10.30 -16.93 -10.61
CA LEU A 5 10.06 -18.06 -11.53
C LEU A 5 10.50 -17.71 -12.94
N GLU A 6 11.21 -18.62 -13.59
CA GLU A 6 11.50 -18.56 -15.03
C GLU A 6 10.54 -19.44 -15.81
N ASP A 7 10.22 -20.63 -15.28
CA ASP A 7 9.26 -21.56 -15.86
C ASP A 7 8.61 -22.45 -14.79
N LEU A 8 7.55 -23.14 -15.16
CA LEU A 8 6.85 -24.15 -14.34
C LEU A 8 6.75 -25.45 -15.13
N LYS A 9 7.39 -26.52 -14.65
CA LYS A 9 7.30 -27.84 -15.27
C LYS A 9 5.89 -28.42 -15.19
N ASP A 10 5.19 -28.19 -14.08
CA ASP A 10 3.82 -28.60 -13.86
C ASP A 10 2.97 -27.41 -13.40
N GLY A 11 2.37 -26.72 -14.36
CA GLY A 11 1.51 -25.55 -14.10
C GLY A 11 0.22 -25.90 -13.36
N ARG A 12 -0.32 -27.14 -13.54
CA ARG A 12 -1.53 -27.58 -12.84
C ARG A 12 -1.25 -27.79 -11.36
N ALA A 13 -0.23 -28.54 -11.02
CA ALA A 13 0.18 -28.76 -9.62
C ALA A 13 0.52 -27.43 -8.91
N PHE A 14 1.19 -26.51 -9.61
CA PHE A 14 1.43 -25.16 -9.08
C PHE A 14 0.12 -24.42 -8.79
N ALA A 15 -0.83 -24.38 -9.73
CA ALA A 15 -2.10 -23.68 -9.57
C ALA A 15 -2.92 -24.24 -8.40
N GLU A 16 -2.97 -25.56 -8.24
CA GLU A 16 -3.65 -26.23 -7.13
C GLU A 16 -3.02 -25.91 -5.78
N ALA A 17 -1.69 -25.97 -5.69
CA ALA A 17 -0.94 -25.62 -4.50
C ALA A 17 -1.11 -24.13 -4.15
N ALA A 18 -1.00 -23.24 -5.15
CA ALA A 18 -1.17 -21.80 -4.98
C ALA A 18 -2.58 -21.45 -4.47
N ARG A 19 -3.65 -22.01 -5.02
CA ARG A 19 -5.03 -21.80 -4.54
C ARG A 19 -5.21 -22.20 -3.08
N ARG A 20 -4.60 -23.32 -2.67
CA ARG A 20 -4.67 -23.78 -1.28
C ARG A 20 -3.91 -22.87 -0.33
N VAL A 21 -2.73 -22.40 -0.73
CA VAL A 21 -1.86 -21.58 0.08
C VAL A 21 -2.34 -20.14 0.14
N SER A 22 -2.79 -19.56 -0.99
CA SER A 22 -3.23 -18.16 -1.08
C SER A 22 -4.45 -17.85 -0.20
N LYS A 23 -5.29 -18.84 0.10
CA LYS A 23 -6.37 -18.70 1.09
C LYS A 23 -5.89 -18.45 2.52
N LYS A 24 -4.66 -18.83 2.83
CA LYS A 24 -4.10 -18.75 4.19
C LYS A 24 -3.04 -17.66 4.34
N LYS A 25 -2.28 -17.39 3.28
CA LYS A 25 -1.18 -16.41 3.28
C LYS A 25 -0.90 -15.89 1.87
N PRO A 26 -0.39 -14.66 1.74
CA PRO A 26 -0.03 -14.11 0.44
C PRO A 26 1.01 -14.98 -0.29
N VAL A 27 0.78 -15.21 -1.57
CA VAL A 27 1.72 -15.84 -2.51
C VAL A 27 2.08 -14.79 -3.55
N ILE A 28 3.34 -14.38 -3.60
CA ILE A 28 3.85 -13.30 -4.45
C ILE A 28 4.84 -13.91 -5.43
N VAL A 29 4.65 -13.65 -6.72
CA VAL A 29 5.49 -14.23 -7.77
C VAL A 29 5.98 -13.17 -8.74
N LEU A 30 7.29 -13.16 -8.96
CA LEU A 30 7.94 -12.46 -10.05
C LEU A 30 8.24 -13.49 -11.16
N LYS A 31 7.50 -13.41 -12.29
CA LYS A 31 7.73 -14.26 -13.47
C LYS A 31 8.69 -13.55 -14.42
N ALA A 32 9.87 -14.11 -14.60
CA ALA A 32 10.85 -13.68 -15.58
C ALA A 32 10.54 -14.25 -16.99
N GLY A 33 11.20 -13.74 -18.03
CA GLY A 33 10.97 -14.19 -19.41
C GLY A 33 9.61 -13.78 -19.97
N ARG A 34 9.08 -12.61 -19.59
CA ARG A 34 7.77 -12.09 -19.97
C ARG A 34 7.70 -11.63 -21.44
N THR A 35 8.79 -11.07 -21.94
CA THR A 35 8.90 -10.58 -23.32
C THR A 35 9.64 -11.59 -24.18
N SER A 36 9.53 -11.50 -25.51
CA SER A 36 10.27 -12.38 -26.42
C SER A 36 11.78 -12.34 -26.20
N ALA A 37 12.34 -11.18 -25.93
CA ALA A 37 13.76 -11.02 -25.59
C ALA A 37 14.11 -11.68 -24.25
N GLY A 38 13.30 -11.45 -23.22
CA GLY A 38 13.48 -12.10 -21.91
C GLY A 38 13.30 -13.62 -21.97
N ALA A 39 12.37 -14.10 -22.78
CA ALA A 39 12.14 -15.53 -23.02
C ALA A 39 13.37 -16.21 -23.65
N LYS A 40 13.96 -15.58 -24.67
CA LYS A 40 15.20 -16.05 -25.29
C LYS A 40 16.37 -16.07 -24.30
N ALA A 41 16.49 -15.06 -23.45
CA ALA A 41 17.52 -15.00 -22.40
C ALA A 41 17.32 -16.13 -21.36
N ALA A 42 16.11 -16.35 -20.88
CA ALA A 42 15.77 -17.44 -19.94
C ALA A 42 16.07 -18.81 -20.53
N SER A 43 15.72 -19.06 -21.79
CA SER A 43 16.02 -20.29 -22.49
C SER A 43 17.53 -20.56 -22.59
N SER A 44 18.35 -19.53 -22.84
CA SER A 44 19.79 -19.64 -22.88
C SER A 44 20.44 -19.88 -21.51
N HIS A 45 19.76 -19.43 -20.44
CA HIS A 45 20.28 -19.50 -19.06
C HIS A 45 19.95 -20.83 -18.39
N THR A 46 18.70 -21.29 -18.50
CA THR A 46 18.20 -22.47 -17.75
C THR A 46 17.65 -23.58 -18.65
N GLY A 47 17.64 -23.39 -19.97
CA GLY A 47 16.99 -24.30 -20.90
C GLY A 47 15.46 -24.26 -20.83
N ALA A 48 14.90 -23.33 -20.06
CA ALA A 48 13.46 -23.21 -19.89
C ALA A 48 12.79 -22.73 -21.18
N LEU A 49 11.78 -23.47 -21.64
CA LEU A 49 10.88 -23.01 -22.70
C LEU A 49 9.94 -21.98 -22.11
N ALA A 50 10.17 -20.71 -22.44
CA ALA A 50 9.29 -19.64 -21.96
C ALA A 50 7.89 -19.82 -22.53
N GLY A 51 6.95 -20.20 -21.67
CA GLY A 51 5.53 -20.28 -21.98
C GLY A 51 4.93 -18.89 -22.24
N ASN A 52 3.72 -18.87 -22.80
CA ASN A 52 2.98 -17.63 -23.05
C ASN A 52 2.68 -16.90 -21.73
N ASP A 53 3.19 -15.66 -21.58
CA ASP A 53 3.04 -14.83 -20.38
C ASP A 53 1.57 -14.58 -19.97
N LYS A 54 0.67 -14.52 -20.95
CA LYS A 54 -0.78 -14.40 -20.72
C LYS A 54 -1.36 -15.59 -19.94
N ILE A 55 -0.88 -16.79 -20.21
CA ILE A 55 -1.34 -18.00 -19.47
C ILE A 55 -0.91 -17.89 -18.01
N TYR A 56 0.33 -17.45 -17.74
CA TYR A 56 0.79 -17.23 -16.36
C TYR A 56 -0.05 -16.16 -15.65
N GLU A 57 -0.36 -15.04 -16.33
CA GLU A 57 -1.22 -13.99 -15.76
C GLU A 57 -2.59 -14.54 -15.34
N ASP A 58 -3.23 -15.30 -16.22
CA ASP A 58 -4.57 -15.85 -16.00
C ASP A 58 -4.55 -16.90 -14.87
N VAL A 59 -3.54 -17.79 -14.85
CA VAL A 59 -3.35 -18.79 -13.78
C VAL A 59 -3.08 -18.12 -12.42
N PHE A 60 -2.22 -17.13 -12.38
CA PHE A 60 -1.93 -16.39 -11.14
C PHE A 60 -3.19 -15.73 -10.59
N LYS A 61 -3.95 -15.03 -11.46
CA LYS A 61 -5.22 -14.41 -11.08
C LYS A 61 -6.22 -15.43 -10.52
N GLN A 62 -6.40 -16.57 -11.21
CA GLN A 62 -7.32 -17.63 -10.77
C GLN A 62 -6.86 -18.35 -9.50
N SER A 63 -5.58 -18.33 -9.20
CA SER A 63 -4.98 -19.00 -8.04
C SER A 63 -4.77 -18.09 -6.84
N GLY A 64 -5.18 -16.80 -6.91
CA GLY A 64 -5.01 -15.81 -5.85
C GLY A 64 -3.54 -15.42 -5.63
N VAL A 65 -2.69 -15.60 -6.65
CA VAL A 65 -1.28 -15.21 -6.63
C VAL A 65 -1.15 -13.72 -6.94
N ILE A 66 -0.38 -13.01 -6.13
CA ILE A 66 0.00 -11.62 -6.37
C ILE A 66 1.17 -11.63 -7.35
N ARG A 67 1.00 -11.04 -8.51
CA ARG A 67 2.08 -10.92 -9.50
C ARG A 67 2.90 -9.65 -9.26
N ALA A 68 4.19 -9.80 -8.96
CA ALA A 68 5.17 -8.72 -9.00
C ALA A 68 5.69 -8.52 -10.44
N ARG A 69 5.94 -7.26 -10.84
CA ARG A 69 6.44 -6.88 -12.17
C ARG A 69 7.92 -6.52 -12.17
N SER A 70 8.52 -6.32 -10.99
CA SER A 70 9.93 -6.02 -10.79
C SER A 70 10.44 -6.70 -9.53
N LEU A 71 11.77 -6.80 -9.41
CA LEU A 71 12.40 -7.29 -8.18
C LEU A 71 12.05 -6.41 -6.99
N ARG A 72 11.99 -5.09 -7.19
CA ARG A 72 11.55 -4.15 -6.15
C ARG A 72 10.15 -4.49 -5.66
N GLN A 73 9.16 -4.65 -6.55
CA GLN A 73 7.81 -5.06 -6.16
C GLN A 73 7.79 -6.42 -5.44
N LEU A 74 8.56 -7.41 -5.91
CA LEU A 74 8.63 -8.71 -5.22
C LEU A 74 9.06 -8.55 -3.76
N LEU A 75 10.12 -7.80 -3.51
CA LEU A 75 10.67 -7.59 -2.18
C LEU A 75 9.72 -6.75 -1.30
N GLU A 76 9.20 -5.65 -1.84
CA GLU A 76 8.34 -4.76 -1.06
C GLU A 76 6.96 -5.38 -0.77
N PHE A 77 6.40 -6.14 -1.70
CA PHE A 77 5.18 -6.91 -1.42
C PHE A 77 5.44 -8.00 -0.37
N ALA A 78 6.59 -8.68 -0.45
CA ALA A 78 6.97 -9.70 0.52
C ALA A 78 7.18 -9.14 1.94
N ARG A 79 7.68 -7.91 2.07
CA ARG A 79 7.87 -7.20 3.34
C ARG A 79 6.56 -6.57 3.84
N GLY A 80 5.85 -5.82 2.97
CA GLY A 80 4.74 -4.94 3.34
C GLY A 80 3.39 -5.65 3.50
N VAL A 81 3.03 -6.55 2.57
CA VAL A 81 1.71 -7.20 2.61
C VAL A 81 1.45 -8.01 3.89
N PRO A 82 2.42 -8.76 4.47
CA PRO A 82 2.20 -9.49 5.72
C PRO A 82 1.98 -8.62 6.95
N VAL A 83 2.58 -7.43 7.02
CA VAL A 83 2.48 -6.56 8.21
C VAL A 83 1.19 -5.74 8.23
N LEU A 84 0.55 -5.55 7.08
CA LEU A 84 -0.73 -4.86 7.01
C LEU A 84 -1.85 -5.74 7.57
N PRO A 85 -2.72 -5.23 8.45
CA PRO A 85 -3.94 -5.91 8.83
C PRO A 85 -4.86 -6.11 7.62
N THR A 86 -5.79 -7.06 7.70
CA THR A 86 -6.78 -7.26 6.64
C THR A 86 -7.79 -6.12 6.67
N PRO A 87 -8.03 -5.42 5.53
CA PRO A 87 -9.04 -4.37 5.49
C PRO A 87 -10.44 -4.95 5.67
N LYS A 88 -11.36 -4.17 6.25
CA LYS A 88 -12.76 -4.58 6.49
C LYS A 88 -13.73 -4.14 5.39
N GLY A 89 -13.25 -3.45 4.36
CA GLY A 89 -14.03 -2.93 3.24
C GLY A 89 -13.14 -2.16 2.25
N GLU A 90 -13.74 -1.51 1.26
CA GLU A 90 -13.04 -0.99 0.08
C GLU A 90 -12.64 0.50 0.19
N ASN A 91 -13.17 1.24 1.16
CA ASN A 91 -13.00 2.69 1.24
C ASN A 91 -11.60 3.06 1.74
N VAL A 92 -10.82 3.74 0.91
CA VAL A 92 -9.50 4.27 1.24
C VAL A 92 -9.59 5.78 1.46
N LEU A 93 -8.93 6.28 2.48
CA LEU A 93 -8.76 7.71 2.74
C LEU A 93 -7.29 8.11 2.60
N ILE A 94 -7.04 9.21 1.89
CA ILE A 94 -5.73 9.86 1.82
C ILE A 94 -5.73 11.06 2.76
N ILE A 95 -4.69 11.18 3.61
CA ILE A 95 -4.41 12.35 4.43
C ILE A 95 -3.01 12.84 4.06
N THR A 96 -2.88 14.10 3.65
CA THR A 96 -1.61 14.63 3.14
C THR A 96 -1.35 16.05 3.61
N GLY A 97 -0.07 16.38 3.87
CA GLY A 97 0.41 17.75 4.04
C GLY A 97 0.91 18.40 2.74
N ALA A 98 0.72 17.72 1.60
CA ALA A 98 1.15 18.21 0.30
C ALA A 98 0.08 17.91 -0.76
N GLY A 99 -0.68 18.91 -1.18
CA GLY A 99 -1.79 18.74 -2.12
C GLY A 99 -1.38 18.05 -3.43
N GLY A 100 -0.23 18.42 -4.01
CA GLY A 100 0.29 17.76 -5.22
C GLY A 100 0.58 16.26 -5.01
N SER A 101 1.11 15.87 -3.86
CA SER A 101 1.29 14.46 -3.50
C SER A 101 -0.07 13.75 -3.38
N GLY A 102 -1.08 14.43 -2.82
CA GLY A 102 -2.44 13.91 -2.74
C GLY A 102 -3.04 13.57 -4.11
N VAL A 103 -2.78 14.38 -5.14
CA VAL A 103 -3.21 14.10 -6.52
C VAL A 103 -2.53 12.84 -7.05
N LEU A 104 -1.20 12.73 -6.95
CA LEU A 104 -0.45 11.56 -7.40
C LEU A 104 -0.87 10.27 -6.67
N LEU A 105 -1.10 10.37 -5.37
CA LEU A 105 -1.61 9.25 -4.57
C LEU A 105 -3.02 8.82 -5.04
N SER A 106 -3.88 9.78 -5.43
CA SER A 106 -5.23 9.48 -5.91
C SER A 106 -5.19 8.71 -7.23
N ASP A 107 -4.33 9.12 -8.18
CA ASP A 107 -4.13 8.39 -9.43
C ASP A 107 -3.64 6.97 -9.16
N SER A 108 -2.65 6.84 -8.26
CA SER A 108 -2.10 5.54 -7.87
C SER A 108 -3.15 4.62 -7.20
N VAL A 109 -4.08 5.17 -6.41
CA VAL A 109 -5.20 4.40 -5.81
C VAL A 109 -6.05 3.76 -6.90
N VAL A 110 -6.44 4.52 -7.92
CA VAL A 110 -7.27 4.05 -9.04
C VAL A 110 -6.51 3.00 -9.87
N ASP A 111 -5.24 3.26 -10.19
CA ASP A 111 -4.38 2.36 -10.97
C ASP A 111 -4.19 0.99 -10.29
N ASN A 112 -4.22 0.96 -8.96
CA ASN A 112 -4.10 -0.26 -8.18
C ASN A 112 -5.45 -0.93 -7.87
N GLY A 113 -6.56 -0.44 -8.43
CA GLY A 113 -7.89 -1.02 -8.27
C GLY A 113 -8.44 -0.87 -6.85
N LEU A 114 -8.06 0.21 -6.17
CA LEU A 114 -8.61 0.64 -4.88
C LEU A 114 -9.68 1.72 -5.10
N SER A 115 -10.51 1.95 -4.08
CA SER A 115 -11.59 2.93 -4.12
C SER A 115 -11.31 4.09 -3.17
N LEU A 116 -11.24 5.31 -3.71
CA LEU A 116 -11.29 6.51 -2.88
C LEU A 116 -12.70 6.66 -2.31
N MET A 117 -12.79 6.75 -0.99
CA MET A 117 -14.07 7.00 -0.33
C MET A 117 -14.60 8.38 -0.74
N GLN A 118 -15.86 8.45 -1.17
CA GLN A 118 -16.53 9.73 -1.29
C GLN A 118 -16.77 10.30 0.10
N MET A 119 -16.25 11.51 0.37
CA MET A 119 -16.33 12.12 1.70
C MET A 119 -17.77 12.48 2.07
N PRO A 120 -18.34 11.91 3.15
CA PRO A 120 -19.66 12.30 3.63
C PRO A 120 -19.64 13.68 4.29
N PRO A 121 -20.73 14.46 4.22
CA PRO A 121 -20.78 15.83 4.76
C PRO A 121 -20.46 15.93 6.26
N ASP A 122 -20.88 14.97 7.06
CA ASP A 122 -20.60 14.93 8.49
C ASP A 122 -19.12 14.72 8.79
N LEU A 123 -18.45 13.90 7.99
CA LEU A 123 -17.02 13.62 8.13
C LEU A 123 -16.18 14.78 7.56
N ASP A 124 -16.60 15.40 6.46
CA ASP A 124 -16.02 16.66 5.97
C ASP A 124 -16.03 17.73 7.08
N ALA A 125 -17.19 17.96 7.69
CA ALA A 125 -17.35 18.90 8.79
C ALA A 125 -16.50 18.55 10.03
N ALA A 126 -16.26 17.25 10.28
CA ALA A 126 -15.41 16.81 11.37
C ALA A 126 -13.91 17.08 11.08
N PHE A 127 -13.43 16.81 9.86
CA PHE A 127 -12.06 17.12 9.45
C PHE A 127 -11.77 18.61 9.45
N ARG A 128 -12.74 19.45 9.01
CA ARG A 128 -12.59 20.93 9.02
C ARG A 128 -12.29 21.53 10.40
N LYS A 129 -12.58 20.83 11.49
CA LYS A 129 -12.24 21.28 12.84
C LYS A 129 -10.75 21.19 13.15
N PHE A 130 -10.01 20.40 12.38
CA PHE A 130 -8.59 20.13 12.62
C PHE A 130 -7.67 20.71 11.55
N ILE A 131 -8.18 21.03 10.37
CA ILE A 131 -7.38 21.55 9.26
C ILE A 131 -7.56 23.06 9.10
N PRO A 132 -6.57 23.77 8.50
CA PRO A 132 -6.71 25.20 8.27
C PRO A 132 -7.84 25.51 7.28
N PRO A 133 -8.38 26.76 7.29
CA PRO A 133 -9.50 27.13 6.41
C PRO A 133 -9.25 26.95 4.92
N PHE A 134 -7.97 27.04 4.50
CA PHE A 134 -7.54 26.84 3.11
C PHE A 134 -7.15 25.38 2.77
N GLY A 135 -7.20 24.48 3.74
CA GLY A 135 -7.07 23.05 3.52
C GLY A 135 -8.33 22.44 2.88
N ALA A 136 -8.22 21.21 2.40
CA ALA A 136 -9.34 20.48 1.82
C ALA A 136 -9.76 19.31 2.72
N ALA A 137 -11.04 19.22 3.05
CA ALA A 137 -11.60 18.13 3.86
C ALA A 137 -12.22 17.01 3.04
N GLY A 138 -12.04 17.02 1.71
CA GLY A 138 -12.47 15.94 0.82
C GLY A 138 -11.61 14.67 0.95
N ASN A 139 -11.53 13.91 -0.12
CA ASN A 139 -10.56 12.82 -0.24
C ASN A 139 -9.74 13.04 -1.50
N PRO A 140 -8.48 13.45 -1.38
CA PRO A 140 -7.63 13.60 -0.18
C PRO A 140 -8.09 14.65 0.84
N VAL A 141 -7.85 14.38 2.14
CA VAL A 141 -7.81 15.41 3.17
C VAL A 141 -6.44 16.09 3.10
N ASP A 142 -6.43 17.34 2.63
CA ASP A 142 -5.20 18.14 2.54
C ASP A 142 -5.10 19.06 3.77
N ILE A 143 -4.17 18.71 4.67
CA ILE A 143 -3.91 19.49 5.88
C ILE A 143 -2.93 20.62 5.65
N THR A 144 -2.35 20.74 4.44
CA THR A 144 -1.27 21.66 4.04
C THR A 144 0.08 21.46 4.75
N GLY A 145 1.16 21.98 4.15
CA GLY A 145 2.53 21.77 4.66
C GLY A 145 2.93 22.68 5.83
N GLY A 146 2.11 23.67 6.16
CA GLY A 146 2.39 24.63 7.23
C GLY A 146 1.86 24.24 8.62
N GLU A 147 1.19 23.10 8.71
CA GLU A 147 0.50 22.70 9.93
C GLU A 147 1.42 22.00 10.94
N PRO A 148 1.17 22.22 12.25
CA PRO A 148 1.92 21.57 13.31
C PRO A 148 1.64 20.06 13.35
N PRO A 149 2.54 19.24 13.96
CA PRO A 149 2.41 17.80 14.03
C PRO A 149 1.07 17.30 14.58
N ILE A 150 0.44 18.07 15.47
CA ILE A 150 -0.86 17.72 16.08
C ILE A 150 -2.00 17.65 15.06
N THR A 151 -1.90 18.37 13.93
CA THR A 151 -2.90 18.32 12.86
C THR A 151 -2.92 16.95 12.20
N TYR A 152 -1.73 16.36 11.91
CA TYR A 152 -1.64 14.95 11.48
C TYR A 152 -2.22 13.99 12.52
N VAL A 153 -1.85 14.16 13.80
CA VAL A 153 -2.35 13.31 14.89
C VAL A 153 -3.88 13.27 14.94
N ASN A 154 -4.50 14.46 14.93
CA ASN A 154 -5.96 14.55 15.05
C ASN A 154 -6.69 14.03 13.81
N THR A 155 -6.22 14.36 12.62
CA THR A 155 -6.84 13.91 11.36
C THR A 155 -6.68 12.39 11.16
N VAL A 156 -5.52 11.82 11.50
CA VAL A 156 -5.30 10.37 11.41
C VAL A 156 -6.13 9.62 12.46
N LYS A 157 -6.24 10.13 13.70
CA LYS A 157 -7.13 9.55 14.72
C LYS A 157 -8.59 9.57 14.26
N LEU A 158 -9.06 10.67 13.68
CA LEU A 158 -10.41 10.76 13.14
C LEU A 158 -10.62 9.74 12.03
N GLY A 159 -9.70 9.65 11.05
CA GLY A 159 -9.76 8.68 9.96
C GLY A 159 -9.75 7.22 10.43
N LEU A 160 -8.96 6.91 11.47
CA LEU A 160 -8.92 5.56 12.04
C LEU A 160 -10.19 5.21 12.84
N SER A 161 -10.82 6.18 13.50
CA SER A 161 -12.02 5.94 14.32
C SER A 161 -13.31 5.78 13.51
N ASP A 162 -13.41 6.32 12.29
CA ASP A 162 -14.62 6.24 11.47
C ASP A 162 -14.73 4.88 10.77
N GLU A 163 -15.79 4.12 11.05
CA GLU A 163 -15.97 2.75 10.54
C GLU A 163 -16.17 2.68 9.01
N ARG A 164 -16.53 3.77 8.35
CA ARG A 164 -16.68 3.86 6.89
C ARG A 164 -15.35 3.89 6.16
N ILE A 165 -14.24 4.19 6.86
CA ILE A 165 -12.86 4.20 6.34
C ILE A 165 -12.21 2.86 6.66
N HIS A 166 -11.65 2.19 5.65
CA HIS A 166 -11.12 0.84 5.79
C HIS A 166 -9.60 0.76 5.67
N ALA A 167 -8.96 1.79 5.09
CA ALA A 167 -7.51 1.94 5.02
C ALA A 167 -7.11 3.41 4.92
N LEU A 168 -5.89 3.75 5.36
CA LEU A 168 -5.33 5.09 5.25
C LEU A 168 -4.05 5.08 4.41
N ILE A 169 -3.90 6.12 3.59
CA ILE A 169 -2.66 6.46 2.91
C ILE A 169 -2.21 7.82 3.41
N LEU A 170 -1.00 7.89 3.96
CA LEU A 170 -0.43 9.13 4.47
C LEU A 170 0.55 9.70 3.44
N GLY A 171 0.33 10.96 3.04
CA GLY A 171 1.26 11.74 2.24
C GLY A 171 1.99 12.74 3.14
N TYR A 172 3.30 12.61 3.25
CA TYR A 172 4.12 13.51 4.05
C TYR A 172 5.15 14.22 3.17
N TRP A 173 5.30 15.52 3.39
CA TRP A 173 6.36 16.33 2.80
C TRP A 173 7.18 16.96 3.93
N HIS A 174 8.51 16.88 3.83
CA HIS A 174 9.39 17.46 4.83
C HIS A 174 9.20 18.99 4.90
N THR A 175 8.86 19.47 6.09
CA THR A 175 8.75 20.91 6.40
C THR A 175 9.43 21.20 7.73
N ILE A 176 9.84 22.46 7.92
CA ILE A 176 10.44 22.92 9.18
C ILE A 176 9.46 22.75 10.36
N VAL A 177 8.16 22.90 10.10
CA VAL A 177 7.12 22.84 11.15
C VAL A 177 6.91 21.43 11.68
N THR A 178 6.99 20.44 10.80
CA THR A 178 6.85 19.03 11.16
C THR A 178 8.05 18.24 10.64
N PRO A 179 9.14 18.09 11.43
CA PRO A 179 10.30 17.29 11.05
C PRO A 179 9.95 15.82 10.80
N PRO A 180 10.64 15.08 9.88
CA PRO A 180 10.31 13.72 9.48
C PRO A 180 10.18 12.74 10.64
N MET A 181 11.13 12.72 11.56
CA MET A 181 11.08 11.81 12.72
C MET A 181 9.99 12.16 13.73
N VAL A 182 9.60 13.44 13.83
CA VAL A 182 8.46 13.84 14.67
C VAL A 182 7.16 13.31 14.06
N PHE A 183 6.98 13.45 12.75
CA PHE A 183 5.86 12.84 12.03
C PHE A 183 5.82 11.32 12.26
N ALA A 184 6.94 10.63 12.00
CA ALA A 184 7.00 9.18 12.09
C ALA A 184 6.67 8.64 13.49
N ARG A 185 7.25 9.23 14.54
CA ARG A 185 6.95 8.85 15.93
C ARG A 185 5.49 9.08 16.28
N ASN A 186 4.92 10.23 15.91
CA ASN A 186 3.51 10.52 16.16
C ASN A 186 2.59 9.51 15.46
N MET A 187 2.87 9.13 14.21
CA MET A 187 2.05 8.16 13.47
C MET A 187 2.10 6.76 14.11
N VAL A 188 3.27 6.36 14.60
CA VAL A 188 3.42 5.08 15.33
C VAL A 188 2.65 5.11 16.65
N GLU A 189 2.71 6.21 17.40
CA GLU A 189 1.96 6.36 18.67
C GLU A 189 0.45 6.37 18.40
N VAL A 190 -0.01 7.12 17.40
CA VAL A 190 -1.42 7.12 17.00
C VAL A 190 -1.89 5.74 16.62
N LYS A 191 -1.12 5.01 15.78
CA LYS A 191 -1.45 3.62 15.42
C LYS A 191 -1.62 2.75 16.65
N LYS A 192 -0.65 2.75 17.58
CA LYS A 192 -0.69 1.96 18.82
C LYS A 192 -1.89 2.31 19.70
N GLU A 193 -2.15 3.61 19.89
CA GLU A 193 -3.29 4.09 20.67
C GLU A 193 -4.62 3.62 20.07
N MET A 194 -4.78 3.75 18.74
CA MET A 194 -6.02 3.41 18.06
C MET A 194 -6.22 1.90 17.99
N GLU A 195 -5.17 1.12 17.80
CA GLU A 195 -5.23 -0.36 17.87
C GLU A 195 -5.63 -0.85 19.27
N ALA A 196 -5.13 -0.23 20.32
CA ALA A 196 -5.53 -0.55 21.69
C ALA A 196 -7.02 -0.28 21.97
N LYS A 197 -7.64 0.64 21.21
CA LYS A 197 -9.08 0.95 21.21
C LYS A 197 -9.89 0.05 20.27
N GLY A 198 -9.26 -0.87 19.54
CA GLY A 198 -9.92 -1.78 18.59
C GLY A 198 -10.01 -1.25 17.15
N PHE A 199 -9.48 -0.08 16.84
CA PHE A 199 -9.46 0.50 15.50
C PHE A 199 -8.24 0.02 14.70
N VAL A 200 -8.31 -1.19 14.20
CA VAL A 200 -7.20 -1.84 13.45
C VAL A 200 -7.47 -1.72 11.96
N LYS A 201 -6.66 -0.90 11.25
CA LYS A 201 -6.77 -0.66 9.80
C LYS A 201 -5.40 -0.63 9.14
N PRO A 202 -5.29 -1.02 7.85
CA PRO A 202 -4.08 -0.81 7.08
C PRO A 202 -3.72 0.68 7.01
N ILE A 203 -2.45 0.99 7.26
CA ILE A 203 -1.86 2.31 7.06
C ILE A 203 -0.60 2.14 6.22
N VAL A 204 -0.46 2.92 5.17
CA VAL A 204 0.77 3.04 4.38
C VAL A 204 1.16 4.50 4.24
N ALA A 205 2.43 4.80 3.98
CA ALA A 205 2.89 6.18 3.89
C ALA A 205 3.86 6.42 2.73
N SER A 206 3.71 7.57 2.08
CA SER A 206 4.63 8.17 1.13
C SER A 206 5.30 9.37 1.78
N LEU A 207 6.63 9.40 1.79
CA LEU A 207 7.40 10.50 2.36
C LEU A 207 8.25 11.16 1.26
N ALA A 208 8.20 12.48 1.20
CA ALA A 208 9.05 13.25 0.29
C ALA A 208 9.79 14.35 1.07
N GLY A 209 11.03 14.59 0.68
CA GLY A 209 11.91 15.56 1.34
C GLY A 209 13.38 15.30 0.98
N ASP A 210 14.26 15.49 1.94
CA ASP A 210 15.67 15.15 1.83
C ASP A 210 16.00 13.79 2.49
N VAL A 211 17.27 13.54 2.80
CA VAL A 211 17.74 12.25 3.36
C VAL A 211 17.07 11.87 4.69
N GLU A 212 16.61 12.83 5.48
CA GLU A 212 15.97 12.56 6.78
C GLU A 212 14.65 11.79 6.65
N VAL A 213 13.97 11.86 5.49
CA VAL A 213 12.74 11.09 5.26
C VAL A 213 13.00 9.59 5.10
N GLU A 214 14.21 9.18 4.74
CA GLU A 214 14.58 7.75 4.64
C GLU A 214 14.59 7.09 6.02
N GLU A 215 15.20 7.74 7.01
CA GLU A 215 15.21 7.27 8.40
C GLU A 215 13.80 7.21 8.98
N ALA A 216 13.00 8.24 8.71
CA ALA A 216 11.61 8.29 9.14
C ALA A 216 10.76 7.18 8.48
N ALA A 217 10.96 6.91 7.20
CA ALA A 217 10.27 5.83 6.49
C ALA A 217 10.64 4.44 7.04
N GLU A 218 11.93 4.19 7.29
CA GLU A 218 12.36 2.93 7.90
C GLU A 218 11.81 2.76 9.31
N TYR A 219 11.80 3.84 10.13
CA TYR A 219 11.19 3.80 11.47
C TYR A 219 9.69 3.45 11.42
N LEU A 220 8.93 4.05 10.50
CA LEU A 220 7.52 3.71 10.28
C LEU A 220 7.37 2.24 9.89
N TYR A 221 8.21 1.78 8.96
CA TYR A 221 8.17 0.41 8.46
C TYR A 221 8.40 -0.62 9.59
N GLN A 222 9.41 -0.41 10.41
CA GLN A 222 9.75 -1.26 11.55
C GLN A 222 8.62 -1.32 12.61
N ASN A 223 7.75 -0.30 12.63
CA ASN A 223 6.58 -0.22 13.52
C ASN A 223 5.26 -0.59 12.84
N GLY A 224 5.31 -1.28 11.70
CA GLY A 224 4.14 -1.85 11.04
C GLY A 224 3.33 -0.87 10.19
N ILE A 225 3.94 0.23 9.76
CA ILE A 225 3.42 1.15 8.76
C ILE A 225 4.36 1.10 7.54
N PRO A 226 4.06 0.30 6.49
CA PRO A 226 4.87 0.31 5.27
C PRO A 226 4.97 1.73 4.70
N ALA A 227 6.17 2.27 4.70
CA ALA A 227 6.46 3.64 4.32
C ALA A 227 7.63 3.69 3.34
N TYR A 228 7.57 4.62 2.40
CA TYR A 228 8.53 4.70 1.31
C TYR A 228 8.92 6.15 1.04
N ALA A 229 10.22 6.42 1.07
CA ALA A 229 10.76 7.68 0.64
C ALA A 229 10.73 7.78 -0.89
N TYR A 230 10.42 8.96 -1.40
CA TYR A 230 10.47 9.33 -2.82
C TYR A 230 9.57 8.53 -3.75
N SER A 231 8.50 7.93 -3.25
CA SER A 231 7.52 7.24 -4.09
C SER A 231 6.10 7.43 -3.58
N THR A 232 5.23 7.90 -4.45
CA THR A 232 3.78 7.95 -4.24
C THR A 232 3.11 6.64 -4.67
N GLU A 233 3.73 5.89 -5.56
CA GLU A 233 3.16 4.66 -6.14
C GLU A 233 3.35 3.46 -5.21
N LEU A 234 4.57 3.26 -4.70
CA LEU A 234 4.94 2.03 -4.00
C LEU A 234 4.11 1.72 -2.74
N PRO A 235 3.80 2.69 -1.84
CA PRO A 235 2.91 2.41 -0.71
C PRO A 235 1.52 1.98 -1.16
N VAL A 236 1.01 2.56 -2.24
CA VAL A 236 -0.31 2.22 -2.79
C VAL A 236 -0.29 0.87 -3.49
N GLU A 237 0.78 0.53 -4.22
CA GLU A 237 0.99 -0.80 -4.80
C GLU A 237 0.99 -1.91 -3.73
N VAL A 238 1.66 -1.67 -2.60
CA VAL A 238 1.69 -2.62 -1.47
C VAL A 238 0.31 -2.77 -0.85
N LEU A 239 -0.41 -1.66 -0.65
CA LEU A 239 -1.79 -1.69 -0.17
C LEU A 239 -2.70 -2.42 -1.16
N GLY A 240 -2.61 -2.12 -2.46
CA GLY A 240 -3.35 -2.79 -3.53
C GLY A 240 -3.06 -4.30 -3.59
N ALA A 241 -1.81 -4.70 -3.37
CA ALA A 241 -1.43 -6.11 -3.26
C ALA A 241 -2.12 -6.80 -2.05
N LYS A 242 -2.22 -6.09 -0.91
CA LYS A 242 -2.96 -6.59 0.27
C LYS A 242 -4.44 -6.78 -0.03
N TYR A 243 -5.06 -5.81 -0.70
CA TYR A 243 -6.46 -5.90 -1.12
C TYR A 243 -6.71 -7.04 -2.12
N LYS A 244 -5.83 -7.18 -3.12
CA LYS A 244 -5.92 -8.31 -4.08
C LYS A 244 -5.87 -9.66 -3.39
N TRP A 245 -4.97 -9.81 -2.42
CA TRP A 245 -4.91 -11.02 -1.62
C TRP A 245 -6.17 -11.23 -0.79
N ALA A 246 -6.63 -10.22 -0.07
CA ALA A 246 -7.80 -10.33 0.80
C ALA A 246 -9.06 -10.74 0.02
N ARG A 247 -9.29 -10.12 -1.15
CA ARG A 247 -10.40 -10.51 -2.06
C ARG A 247 -10.24 -11.95 -2.55
N GLY A 248 -9.04 -12.33 -3.01
CA GLY A 248 -8.78 -13.70 -3.50
C GLY A 248 -8.86 -14.78 -2.42
N ALA A 249 -8.64 -14.43 -1.16
CA ALA A 249 -8.76 -15.30 0.00
C ALA A 249 -10.20 -15.35 0.58
N GLY A 250 -11.12 -14.50 0.10
CA GLY A 250 -12.48 -14.38 0.63
C GLY A 250 -12.54 -13.74 2.02
N LEU A 251 -11.63 -12.79 2.29
CA LEU A 251 -11.53 -12.06 3.55
C LEU A 251 -12.09 -10.63 3.45
N LEU A 252 -12.53 -10.26 2.25
CA LEU A 252 -13.10 -8.95 1.92
C LEU A 252 -14.35 -9.13 1.05
#